data_e83f8ffeaeb60baa950960901c5ae3c8
#
_entry.id   e83f8ffeaeb60baa950960901c5ae3c8
#
_cell.length_a   1.000
_cell.length_b   1.000
_cell.length_c   1.000
_cell.angle_alpha   90.00
_cell.angle_beta   90.00
_cell.angle_gamma   90.00
#
_symmetry.space_group_name_H-M   'P 1'
#
loop_
_entity.id
_entity.type
_entity.pdbx_description
1 polymer ?
#
loop_
_entity_poly.entity_id
_entity_poly.type
_entity_poly.pdbx_seq_one_letter_code
_entity_poly.pdbx_strand_id
1 'polypeptide(L)'
;MKTLKQHIGRLLRYITSQYRAYGSKLLFYIGRVESPNKSLLHNLRNIHQGKRAFIVCNGPSLRAEDLELLHQKGDISFACNKIDKIFSQTSWRPTYYAVLDETYQHSLLDTMNSIPAHVKFFRKESYITTRKVKGDKVFLNAIGGRELLQESLFSEDASSCIYTIATTTYSLLQIAVHMGIREIYIIGCDNSYGLEIKPDGTIVDTGRKSYFAGSKEADQKTAAATWEMNIVYEYARKYADTHNIRIYNATRGGYLEAFERVDFDTLFQ
;
A
#
# COMPACT_ATOMS: atom_id res chain seq x y z
N MET A 1 32.80 19.78 0.30
CA MET A 1 32.44 19.44 -1.10
C MET A 1 31.44 18.29 -1.22
N LYS A 2 31.56 17.16 -0.49
CA LYS A 2 30.57 16.05 -0.56
C LYS A 2 29.14 16.48 -0.16
N THR A 3 28.98 17.26 0.91
CA THR A 3 27.67 17.75 1.40
C THR A 3 26.96 18.67 0.42
N LEU A 4 27.67 19.59 -0.25
CA LEU A 4 27.06 20.50 -1.24
C LEU A 4 26.54 19.74 -2.47
N LYS A 5 27.32 18.78 -3.01
CA LYS A 5 26.88 17.92 -4.11
C LYS A 5 25.63 17.09 -3.74
N GLN A 6 25.53 16.62 -2.49
CA GLN A 6 24.36 15.91 -2.00
C GLN A 6 23.11 16.81 -1.91
N HIS A 7 23.27 18.06 -1.44
CA HIS A 7 22.17 19.03 -1.39
C HIS A 7 21.69 19.44 -2.79
N ILE A 8 22.62 19.73 -3.70
CA ILE A 8 22.27 20.02 -5.10
C ILE A 8 21.56 18.83 -5.75
N GLY A 9 22.03 17.61 -5.52
CA GLY A 9 21.39 16.40 -6.02
C GLY A 9 19.98 16.16 -5.47
N ARG A 10 19.73 16.52 -4.19
CA ARG A 10 18.39 16.48 -3.59
C ARG A 10 17.46 17.52 -4.21
N LEU A 11 17.94 18.76 -4.36
CA LEU A 11 17.19 19.85 -4.96
C LEU A 11 16.82 19.56 -6.41
N LEU A 12 17.76 19.06 -7.21
CA LEU A 12 17.51 18.67 -8.61
C LEU A 12 16.49 17.54 -8.70
N ARG A 13 16.57 16.53 -7.84
CA ARG A 13 15.57 15.46 -7.78
C ARG A 13 14.18 16.00 -7.38
N TYR A 14 14.10 16.88 -6.41
CA TYR A 14 12.87 17.53 -6.00
C TYR A 14 12.25 18.33 -7.16
N ILE A 15 13.00 19.20 -7.80
CA ILE A 15 12.54 19.99 -8.96
C ILE A 15 12.06 19.06 -10.09
N THR A 16 12.83 18.01 -10.40
CA THR A 16 12.46 17.06 -11.46
C THR A 16 11.19 16.28 -11.11
N SER A 17 10.99 15.93 -9.84
CA SER A 17 9.77 15.25 -9.38
C SER A 17 8.55 16.17 -9.50
N GLN A 18 8.68 17.44 -9.14
CA GLN A 18 7.60 18.43 -9.29
C GLN A 18 7.21 18.62 -10.78
N TYR A 19 8.19 18.80 -11.66
CA TYR A 19 7.92 18.90 -13.11
C TYR A 19 7.22 17.64 -13.66
N ARG A 20 7.64 16.45 -13.23
CA ARG A 20 6.98 15.20 -13.64
C ARG A 20 5.57 15.09 -13.08
N ALA A 21 5.34 15.46 -11.83
CA ALA A 21 4.02 15.47 -11.21
C ALA A 21 3.07 16.44 -11.92
N TYR A 22 3.53 17.67 -12.22
CA TYR A 22 2.75 18.63 -13.01
C TYR A 22 2.47 18.12 -14.43
N GLY A 23 3.50 17.61 -15.12
CA GLY A 23 3.33 17.03 -16.45
C GLY A 23 2.38 15.83 -16.45
N SER A 24 2.45 14.97 -15.44
CA SER A 24 1.54 13.84 -15.26
C SER A 24 0.10 14.30 -15.04
N LYS A 25 -0.12 15.29 -14.16
CA LYS A 25 -1.43 15.90 -13.93
C LYS A 25 -1.99 16.50 -15.23
N LEU A 26 -1.20 17.28 -15.93
CA LEU A 26 -1.60 17.90 -17.19
C LEU A 26 -2.02 16.85 -18.22
N LEU A 27 -1.20 15.83 -18.47
CA LEU A 27 -1.52 14.74 -19.39
C LEU A 27 -2.76 13.95 -18.96
N PHE A 28 -2.97 13.79 -17.65
CA PHE A 28 -4.14 13.15 -17.12
C PHE A 28 -5.41 13.98 -17.38
N TYR A 29 -5.35 15.32 -17.20
CA TYR A 29 -6.50 16.22 -17.37
C TYR A 29 -6.79 16.62 -18.81
N ILE A 30 -5.78 16.64 -19.73
CA ILE A 30 -5.99 16.95 -21.16
C ILE A 30 -6.81 15.87 -21.89
N GLY A 31 -7.33 14.90 -21.15
CA GLY A 31 -8.60 14.30 -21.54
C GLY A 31 -8.57 12.98 -22.30
N ARG A 32 -7.42 12.27 -22.38
CA ARG A 32 -7.45 10.90 -22.92
C ARG A 32 -7.36 9.79 -21.88
N VAL A 33 -6.92 10.13 -20.66
CA VAL A 33 -6.73 9.13 -19.58
C VAL A 33 -7.83 9.22 -18.52
N GLU A 34 -8.44 10.40 -18.33
CA GLU A 34 -9.42 10.59 -17.26
C GLU A 34 -10.72 9.80 -17.48
N SER A 35 -11.27 9.83 -18.68
CA SER A 35 -12.55 9.16 -18.97
C SER A 35 -12.46 7.63 -18.86
N PRO A 36 -11.50 6.95 -19.53
CA PRO A 36 -11.32 5.51 -19.35
C PRO A 36 -11.00 5.12 -17.91
N ASN A 37 -10.20 5.92 -17.21
CA ASN A 37 -9.83 5.65 -15.82
C ASN A 37 -11.03 5.79 -14.86
N LYS A 38 -11.89 6.81 -15.04
CA LYS A 38 -13.12 6.95 -14.27
C LYS A 38 -14.08 5.78 -14.49
N SER A 39 -14.24 5.34 -15.73
CA SER A 39 -15.04 4.17 -16.05
C SER A 39 -14.50 2.91 -15.37
N LEU A 40 -13.19 2.69 -15.39
CA LEU A 40 -12.56 1.57 -14.71
C LEU A 40 -12.80 1.62 -13.20
N LEU A 41 -12.60 2.78 -12.56
CA LEU A 41 -12.87 2.95 -11.12
C LEU A 41 -14.34 2.73 -10.78
N HIS A 42 -15.25 3.22 -11.62
CA HIS A 42 -16.67 3.00 -11.45
C HIS A 42 -17.04 1.51 -11.57
N ASN A 43 -16.47 0.80 -12.53
CA ASN A 43 -16.68 -0.62 -12.73
C ASN A 43 -16.10 -1.48 -11.59
N LEU A 44 -15.10 -0.98 -10.87
CA LEU A 44 -14.56 -1.66 -9.69
C LEU A 44 -15.43 -1.46 -8.43
N ARG A 45 -16.38 -0.52 -8.44
CA ARG A 45 -17.22 -0.26 -7.29
C ARG A 45 -18.12 -1.45 -6.98
N ASN A 46 -18.05 -1.95 -5.75
CA ASN A 46 -18.87 -3.04 -5.21
C ASN A 46 -18.77 -4.40 -5.96
N ILE A 47 -17.75 -4.61 -6.83
CA ILE A 47 -17.60 -5.88 -7.56
C ILE A 47 -17.33 -7.08 -6.65
N HIS A 48 -16.94 -6.84 -5.41
CA HIS A 48 -16.65 -7.86 -4.41
C HIS A 48 -17.59 -7.80 -3.21
N GLN A 49 -18.79 -7.28 -3.41
CA GLN A 49 -19.78 -7.22 -2.33
C GLN A 49 -20.07 -8.63 -1.78
N GLY A 50 -20.06 -8.76 -0.44
CA GLY A 50 -20.27 -10.04 0.24
C GLY A 50 -19.05 -10.97 0.27
N LYS A 51 -17.91 -10.54 -0.26
CA LYS A 51 -16.64 -11.27 -0.17
C LYS A 51 -15.76 -10.74 0.94
N ARG A 52 -14.91 -11.61 1.49
CA ARG A 52 -13.78 -11.21 2.34
C ARG A 52 -12.55 -10.92 1.50
N ALA A 53 -11.59 -10.18 2.05
CA ALA A 53 -10.30 -9.96 1.40
C ALA A 53 -9.15 -9.90 2.42
N PHE A 54 -7.93 -10.11 1.91
CA PHE A 54 -6.70 -10.03 2.67
C PHE A 54 -5.84 -8.87 2.16
N ILE A 55 -5.39 -8.02 3.08
CA ILE A 55 -4.33 -7.03 2.83
C ILE A 55 -3.00 -7.67 3.23
N VAL A 56 -2.17 -7.95 2.23
CA VAL A 56 -0.90 -8.64 2.38
C VAL A 56 0.23 -7.61 2.41
N CYS A 57 0.82 -7.43 3.58
CA CYS A 57 1.95 -6.54 3.81
C CYS A 57 3.30 -7.29 3.68
N ASN A 58 4.41 -6.57 3.86
CA ASN A 58 5.75 -7.10 3.58
C ASN A 58 6.58 -7.35 4.84
N GLY A 59 5.96 -7.42 6.01
CA GLY A 59 6.65 -7.55 7.28
C GLY A 59 7.23 -8.94 7.53
N PRO A 60 8.12 -9.08 8.52
CA PRO A 60 8.85 -10.31 8.80
C PRO A 60 7.98 -11.50 9.23
N SER A 61 6.75 -11.26 9.67
CA SER A 61 5.78 -12.31 10.03
C SER A 61 5.11 -12.98 8.84
N LEU A 62 5.25 -12.40 7.62
CA LEU A 62 4.63 -12.95 6.41
C LEU A 62 5.25 -14.31 6.06
N ARG A 63 4.42 -15.33 5.88
CA ARG A 63 4.83 -16.69 5.51
C ARG A 63 4.32 -17.06 4.12
N ALA A 64 5.14 -17.82 3.40
CA ALA A 64 4.77 -18.35 2.09
C ALA A 64 3.60 -19.35 2.19
N GLU A 65 3.53 -20.12 3.26
CA GLU A 65 2.48 -21.11 3.54
C GLU A 65 1.12 -20.42 3.72
N ASP A 66 1.08 -19.28 4.41
CA ASP A 66 -0.14 -18.49 4.58
C ASP A 66 -0.65 -18.00 3.21
N LEU A 67 0.25 -17.55 2.33
CA LEU A 67 -0.09 -17.12 0.98
C LEU A 67 -0.54 -18.27 0.08
N GLU A 68 0.07 -19.44 0.22
CA GLU A 68 -0.35 -20.64 -0.52
C GLU A 68 -1.78 -21.04 -0.14
N LEU A 69 -2.15 -20.90 1.13
CA LEU A 69 -3.50 -21.15 1.60
C LEU A 69 -4.50 -20.16 1.00
N LEU A 70 -4.17 -18.86 0.92
CA LEU A 70 -4.99 -17.86 0.21
C LEU A 70 -5.18 -18.24 -1.27
N HIS A 71 -4.12 -18.73 -1.91
CA HIS A 71 -4.16 -19.17 -3.32
C HIS A 71 -5.12 -20.34 -3.49
N GLN A 72 -4.99 -21.37 -2.67
CA GLN A 72 -5.83 -22.59 -2.74
C GLN A 72 -7.31 -22.29 -2.47
N LYS A 73 -7.61 -21.34 -1.59
CA LYS A 73 -8.98 -20.93 -1.26
C LYS A 73 -9.57 -19.91 -2.25
N GLY A 74 -8.75 -19.34 -3.14
CA GLY A 74 -9.19 -18.32 -4.08
C GLY A 74 -9.58 -17.01 -3.41
N ASP A 75 -8.99 -16.68 -2.25
CA ASP A 75 -9.30 -15.48 -1.51
C ASP A 75 -8.77 -14.22 -2.24
N ILE A 76 -9.58 -13.16 -2.20
CA ILE A 76 -9.19 -11.87 -2.77
C ILE A 76 -8.06 -11.28 -1.95
N SER A 77 -7.00 -10.83 -2.61
CA SER A 77 -5.85 -10.28 -1.93
C SER A 77 -5.33 -8.99 -2.57
N PHE A 78 -4.97 -8.05 -1.72
CA PHE A 78 -4.34 -6.79 -2.08
C PHE A 78 -2.92 -6.78 -1.56
N ALA A 79 -1.96 -6.41 -2.38
CA ALA A 79 -0.57 -6.31 -1.98
C ALA A 79 0.10 -5.04 -2.52
N CYS A 80 1.27 -4.71 -2.01
CA CYS A 80 1.98 -3.49 -2.40
C CYS A 80 3.50 -3.66 -2.44
N ASN A 81 4.13 -2.70 -3.08
CA ASN A 81 5.58 -2.49 -3.09
C ASN A 81 6.36 -3.74 -3.56
N LYS A 82 7.27 -4.25 -2.73
CA LYS A 82 8.22 -5.33 -3.09
C LYS A 82 7.71 -6.74 -2.81
N ILE A 83 6.42 -6.97 -2.88
CA ILE A 83 5.81 -8.28 -2.59
C ILE A 83 6.29 -9.40 -3.54
N ASP A 84 6.78 -9.04 -4.73
CA ASP A 84 7.34 -9.98 -5.70
C ASP A 84 8.50 -10.83 -5.13
N LYS A 85 9.17 -10.35 -4.09
CA LYS A 85 10.31 -11.03 -3.48
C LYS A 85 9.96 -12.35 -2.78
N ILE A 86 8.67 -12.58 -2.45
CA ILE A 86 8.22 -13.85 -1.89
C ILE A 86 7.80 -14.87 -2.96
N PHE A 87 7.69 -14.47 -4.22
CA PHE A 87 7.11 -15.30 -5.29
C PHE A 87 7.88 -16.56 -5.64
N SER A 88 9.17 -16.64 -5.29
CA SER A 88 9.95 -17.86 -5.43
C SER A 88 9.58 -18.94 -4.40
N GLN A 89 8.82 -18.59 -3.37
CA GLN A 89 8.48 -19.45 -2.25
C GLN A 89 7.03 -19.91 -2.27
N THR A 90 6.18 -19.34 -3.16
CA THR A 90 4.74 -19.64 -3.24
C THR A 90 4.18 -19.46 -4.65
N SER A 91 3.14 -20.21 -4.99
CA SER A 91 2.35 -20.05 -6.22
C SER A 91 1.39 -18.86 -6.16
N TRP A 92 1.14 -18.32 -4.97
CA TRP A 92 0.25 -17.19 -4.77
C TRP A 92 0.69 -15.95 -5.56
N ARG A 93 -0.28 -15.26 -6.10
CA ARG A 93 -0.13 -13.93 -6.71
C ARG A 93 -1.28 -13.04 -6.24
N PRO A 94 -1.04 -11.73 -5.99
CA PRO A 94 -2.08 -10.84 -5.52
C PRO A 94 -3.17 -10.63 -6.58
N THR A 95 -4.42 -10.57 -6.14
CA THR A 95 -5.54 -10.17 -7.01
C THR A 95 -5.35 -8.71 -7.45
N TYR A 96 -4.95 -7.85 -6.51
CA TYR A 96 -4.74 -6.43 -6.71
C TYR A 96 -3.38 -5.98 -6.17
N TYR A 97 -2.76 -5.04 -6.87
CA TYR A 97 -1.44 -4.56 -6.50
C TYR A 97 -1.37 -3.04 -6.54
N ALA A 98 -0.67 -2.42 -5.60
CA ALA A 98 -0.48 -0.98 -5.58
C ALA A 98 0.97 -0.54 -5.31
N VAL A 99 1.40 0.53 -5.95
CA VAL A 99 2.57 1.33 -5.57
C VAL A 99 2.13 2.78 -5.52
N LEU A 100 1.97 3.30 -4.30
CA LEU A 100 1.41 4.63 -4.06
C LEU A 100 2.43 5.61 -3.47
N ASP A 101 3.61 5.16 -3.12
CA ASP A 101 4.73 6.00 -2.74
C ASP A 101 5.51 6.43 -4.00
N GLU A 102 5.58 7.74 -4.23
CA GLU A 102 6.27 8.31 -5.38
C GLU A 102 7.79 8.02 -5.38
N THR A 103 8.39 7.89 -4.20
CA THR A 103 9.83 7.63 -4.08
C THR A 103 10.22 6.25 -4.57
N TYR A 104 9.32 5.27 -4.43
CA TYR A 104 9.54 3.89 -4.85
C TYR A 104 9.23 3.63 -6.33
N GLN A 105 8.39 4.43 -6.98
CA GLN A 105 7.89 4.13 -8.33
C GLN A 105 8.99 4.03 -9.39
N HIS A 106 10.05 4.82 -9.26
CA HIS A 106 11.18 4.73 -10.20
C HIS A 106 12.04 3.49 -10.00
N SER A 107 12.21 3.05 -8.76
CA SER A 107 13.02 1.89 -8.41
C SER A 107 12.29 0.56 -8.57
N LEU A 108 10.96 0.57 -8.70
CA LEU A 108 10.12 -0.63 -8.74
C LEU A 108 9.51 -0.93 -10.13
N LEU A 109 10.00 -0.34 -11.22
CA LEU A 109 9.43 -0.57 -12.55
C LEU A 109 9.46 -2.06 -12.95
N ASP A 110 10.56 -2.74 -12.69
CA ASP A 110 10.70 -4.17 -13.00
C ASP A 110 9.78 -5.01 -12.11
N THR A 111 9.71 -4.69 -10.81
CA THR A 111 8.76 -5.29 -9.87
C THR A 111 7.32 -5.09 -10.32
N MET A 112 6.94 -3.85 -10.66
CA MET A 112 5.58 -3.55 -11.14
C MET A 112 5.23 -4.34 -12.41
N ASN A 113 6.20 -4.60 -13.29
CA ASN A 113 6.00 -5.38 -14.50
C ASN A 113 5.92 -6.88 -14.23
N SER A 114 6.63 -7.40 -13.23
CA SER A 114 6.69 -8.84 -12.91
C SER A 114 5.43 -9.34 -12.19
N ILE A 115 4.66 -8.44 -11.56
CA ILE A 115 3.48 -8.84 -10.76
C ILE A 115 2.25 -9.02 -11.66
N PRO A 116 1.67 -10.24 -11.75
CA PRO A 116 0.51 -10.54 -12.59
C PRO A 116 -0.81 -10.28 -11.84
N ALA A 117 -1.03 -9.07 -11.33
CA ALA A 117 -2.30 -8.68 -10.71
C ALA A 117 -3.38 -8.37 -11.75
N HIS A 118 -4.66 -8.59 -11.40
CA HIS A 118 -5.80 -8.24 -12.26
C HIS A 118 -5.83 -6.74 -12.54
N VAL A 119 -5.62 -5.90 -11.51
CA VAL A 119 -5.50 -4.45 -11.65
C VAL A 119 -4.37 -3.94 -10.77
N LYS A 120 -3.62 -3.00 -11.30
CA LYS A 120 -2.53 -2.30 -10.61
C LYS A 120 -2.93 -0.85 -10.36
N PHE A 121 -2.79 -0.39 -9.11
CA PHE A 121 -3.16 0.95 -8.71
C PHE A 121 -1.93 1.84 -8.55
N PHE A 122 -1.98 3.01 -9.16
CA PHE A 122 -0.94 4.02 -9.10
C PHE A 122 -1.55 5.40 -8.81
N ARG A 123 -0.74 6.34 -8.37
CA ARG A 123 -1.14 7.74 -8.27
C ARG A 123 -1.18 8.37 -9.66
N LYS A 124 -2.15 9.26 -9.93
CA LYS A 124 -2.20 10.01 -11.20
C LYS A 124 -0.95 10.87 -11.45
N GLU A 125 -0.31 11.34 -10.36
CA GLU A 125 0.94 12.10 -10.39
C GLU A 125 2.12 11.28 -10.95
N SER A 126 2.04 9.96 -10.89
CA SER A 126 3.06 9.05 -11.41
C SER A 126 2.81 8.55 -12.84
N TYR A 127 1.78 9.07 -13.51
CA TYR A 127 1.36 8.61 -14.83
C TYR A 127 2.52 8.50 -15.85
N ILE A 128 3.38 9.52 -15.96
CA ILE A 128 4.51 9.50 -16.89
C ILE A 128 5.43 8.30 -16.65
N THR A 129 5.65 7.93 -15.38
CA THR A 129 6.52 6.81 -15.01
C THR A 129 5.81 5.48 -15.21
N THR A 130 4.55 5.37 -14.77
CA THR A 130 3.85 4.09 -14.63
C THR A 130 2.98 3.73 -15.84
N ARG A 131 2.75 4.65 -16.80
CA ARG A 131 1.95 4.37 -18.00
C ARG A 131 2.45 3.18 -18.83
N LYS A 132 3.77 2.88 -18.76
CA LYS A 132 4.42 1.78 -19.48
C LYS A 132 4.37 0.44 -18.73
N VAL A 133 3.90 0.42 -17.49
CA VAL A 133 3.74 -0.83 -16.73
C VAL A 133 2.73 -1.72 -17.45
N LYS A 134 3.03 -3.01 -17.56
CA LYS A 134 2.16 -3.99 -18.23
C LYS A 134 0.93 -4.33 -17.39
N GLY A 135 -0.14 -4.76 -18.06
CA GLY A 135 -1.42 -5.15 -17.44
C GLY A 135 -2.36 -3.98 -17.19
N ASP A 136 -3.55 -4.30 -16.71
CA ASP A 136 -4.59 -3.32 -16.40
C ASP A 136 -4.15 -2.44 -15.24
N LYS A 137 -4.36 -1.16 -15.39
CA LYS A 137 -3.93 -0.18 -14.40
C LYS A 137 -4.94 0.95 -14.24
N VAL A 138 -5.04 1.41 -13.02
CA VAL A 138 -5.92 2.49 -12.60
C VAL A 138 -5.10 3.57 -11.90
N PHE A 139 -5.38 4.81 -12.23
CA PHE A 139 -4.73 5.98 -11.66
C PHE A 139 -5.65 6.66 -10.66
N LEU A 140 -5.23 6.70 -9.41
CA LEU A 140 -6.00 7.24 -8.30
C LEU A 140 -5.70 8.71 -8.07
N ASN A 141 -6.74 9.47 -7.72
CA ASN A 141 -6.57 10.78 -7.12
C ASN A 141 -6.14 10.60 -5.66
N ALA A 142 -4.84 10.49 -5.44
CA ALA A 142 -4.27 10.18 -4.14
C ALA A 142 -3.90 11.46 -3.40
N ILE A 143 -4.53 11.70 -2.26
CA ILE A 143 -4.31 12.85 -1.40
C ILE A 143 -3.46 12.39 -0.22
N GLY A 144 -2.30 12.98 -0.03
CA GLY A 144 -1.38 12.61 1.03
C GLY A 144 -0.57 13.80 1.51
N GLY A 145 -0.05 13.69 2.72
CA GLY A 145 0.77 14.70 3.36
C GLY A 145 0.71 14.52 4.87
N ARG A 146 1.81 14.83 5.55
CA ARG A 146 1.91 14.71 7.01
C ARG A 146 0.99 15.67 7.75
N GLU A 147 0.68 16.80 7.13
CA GLU A 147 -0.26 17.81 7.63
C GLU A 147 -1.69 17.26 7.81
N LEU A 148 -2.03 16.20 7.09
CA LEU A 148 -3.34 15.55 7.17
C LEU A 148 -3.46 14.54 8.33
N LEU A 149 -2.39 14.31 9.09
CA LEU A 149 -2.43 13.38 10.24
C LEU A 149 -3.37 13.84 11.37
N GLN A 150 -3.79 15.09 11.38
CA GLN A 150 -4.74 15.60 12.37
C GLN A 150 -6.20 15.46 11.93
N GLU A 151 -6.42 15.05 10.67
CA GLU A 151 -7.72 14.91 10.07
C GLU A 151 -8.10 13.43 10.02
N SER A 152 -9.26 13.07 10.58
CA SER A 152 -9.77 11.69 10.53
C SER A 152 -10.37 11.39 9.16
N LEU A 153 -9.50 11.23 8.15
CA LEU A 153 -9.86 11.10 6.75
C LEU A 153 -9.84 9.63 6.32
N PHE A 154 -10.95 9.14 5.81
CA PHE A 154 -11.07 7.83 5.16
C PHE A 154 -12.01 7.96 3.96
N SER A 155 -11.69 7.37 2.82
CA SER A 155 -12.53 7.41 1.63
C SER A 155 -13.08 6.02 1.31
N GLU A 156 -14.39 5.94 1.08
CA GLU A 156 -15.04 4.75 0.51
C GLU A 156 -15.25 4.86 -1.01
N ASP A 157 -14.89 5.99 -1.59
CA ASP A 157 -15.05 6.25 -3.02
C ASP A 157 -13.72 6.58 -3.71
N ALA A 158 -13.01 5.53 -4.12
CA ALA A 158 -11.75 5.65 -4.86
C ALA A 158 -11.91 6.34 -6.22
N SER A 159 -13.13 6.46 -6.75
CA SER A 159 -13.39 7.22 -8.00
C SER A 159 -13.30 8.73 -7.78
N SER A 160 -13.51 9.19 -6.55
CA SER A 160 -13.32 10.57 -6.12
C SER A 160 -11.88 10.81 -5.67
N CYS A 161 -11.49 10.17 -4.58
CA CYS A 161 -10.11 10.21 -4.06
C CYS A 161 -9.83 9.05 -3.10
N ILE A 162 -8.56 8.83 -2.82
CA ILE A 162 -8.09 8.05 -1.66
C ILE A 162 -7.05 8.85 -0.87
N TYR A 163 -6.93 8.55 0.40
CA TYR A 163 -5.92 9.14 1.26
C TYR A 163 -4.71 8.22 1.35
N THR A 164 -3.52 8.78 1.03
CA THR A 164 -2.23 8.07 1.04
C THR A 164 -1.33 8.63 2.14
N ILE A 165 -1.82 8.59 3.38
CA ILE A 165 -1.14 9.13 4.56
C ILE A 165 -0.39 7.99 5.24
N ALA A 166 0.86 8.21 5.63
CA ALA A 166 1.74 7.36 6.41
C ALA A 166 2.03 5.96 5.83
N THR A 167 1.06 5.22 5.28
CA THR A 167 1.27 3.84 4.82
C THR A 167 0.36 3.45 3.66
N THR A 168 0.90 2.65 2.73
CA THR A 168 0.13 2.09 1.62
C THR A 168 -0.98 1.15 2.09
N THR A 169 -0.81 0.47 3.21
CA THR A 169 -1.84 -0.39 3.82
C THR A 169 -3.14 0.37 4.06
N TYR A 170 -3.05 1.61 4.57
CA TYR A 170 -4.21 2.48 4.78
C TYR A 170 -4.96 2.79 3.46
N SER A 171 -4.23 2.99 2.38
CA SER A 171 -4.82 3.21 1.07
C SER A 171 -5.45 1.95 0.50
N LEU A 172 -4.86 0.77 0.73
CA LEU A 172 -5.42 -0.51 0.30
C LEU A 172 -6.74 -0.83 1.00
N LEU A 173 -6.89 -0.47 2.29
CA LEU A 173 -8.15 -0.59 3.01
C LEU A 173 -9.26 0.22 2.33
N GLN A 174 -8.98 1.45 1.93
CA GLN A 174 -9.93 2.32 1.23
C GLN A 174 -10.32 1.75 -0.15
N ILE A 175 -9.35 1.22 -0.91
CA ILE A 175 -9.61 0.58 -2.21
C ILE A 175 -10.48 -0.67 -2.01
N ALA A 176 -10.20 -1.52 -1.03
CA ALA A 176 -10.98 -2.70 -0.73
C ALA A 176 -12.44 -2.34 -0.35
N VAL A 177 -12.62 -1.29 0.46
CA VAL A 177 -13.96 -0.79 0.83
C VAL A 177 -14.72 -0.25 -0.38
N HIS A 178 -14.07 0.51 -1.28
CA HIS A 178 -14.66 0.95 -2.54
C HIS A 178 -15.16 -0.23 -3.40
N MET A 179 -14.41 -1.33 -3.40
CA MET A 179 -14.76 -2.54 -4.15
C MET A 179 -15.85 -3.40 -3.48
N GLY A 180 -16.41 -2.93 -2.37
CA GLY A 180 -17.53 -3.57 -1.68
C GLY A 180 -17.13 -4.57 -0.60
N ILE A 181 -15.84 -4.72 -0.32
CA ILE A 181 -15.37 -5.58 0.78
C ILE A 181 -15.77 -4.95 2.12
N ARG A 182 -16.37 -5.78 2.99
CA ARG A 182 -16.78 -5.38 4.35
C ARG A 182 -16.16 -6.26 5.45
N GLU A 183 -15.39 -7.26 5.05
CA GLU A 183 -14.63 -8.12 5.96
C GLU A 183 -13.19 -8.22 5.44
N ILE A 184 -12.25 -7.62 6.16
CA ILE A 184 -10.87 -7.43 5.73
C ILE A 184 -9.92 -8.00 6.78
N TYR A 185 -8.98 -8.82 6.35
CA TYR A 185 -7.93 -9.39 7.19
C TYR A 185 -6.56 -8.83 6.76
N ILE A 186 -5.77 -8.35 7.71
CA ILE A 186 -4.44 -7.83 7.48
C ILE A 186 -3.43 -8.89 7.91
N ILE A 187 -2.50 -9.26 7.03
CA ILE A 187 -1.41 -10.20 7.32
C ILE A 187 -0.05 -9.61 6.97
N GLY A 188 1.00 -10.04 7.68
CA GLY A 188 2.35 -9.54 7.44
C GLY A 188 2.53 -8.04 7.74
N CYS A 189 1.66 -7.45 8.53
CA CYS A 189 1.72 -6.05 8.95
C CYS A 189 2.28 -5.94 10.38
N ASP A 190 3.56 -6.20 10.51
CA ASP A 190 4.22 -6.23 11.82
C ASP A 190 4.24 -4.87 12.53
N ASN A 191 4.08 -3.78 11.76
CA ASN A 191 4.19 -2.42 12.27
C ASN A 191 5.50 -2.21 13.06
N SER A 192 6.58 -2.77 12.52
CA SER A 192 7.90 -2.85 13.13
C SER A 192 8.97 -2.64 12.06
N TYR A 193 9.94 -1.78 12.36
CA TYR A 193 10.98 -1.39 11.41
C TYR A 193 12.35 -1.37 12.09
N GLY A 194 13.42 -1.60 11.34
CA GLY A 194 14.79 -1.58 11.84
C GLY A 194 15.21 -0.22 12.38
N LEU A 195 14.69 0.86 11.78
CA LEU A 195 14.85 2.24 12.26
C LEU A 195 13.47 2.86 12.49
N GLU A 196 13.26 3.41 13.67
CA GLU A 196 12.01 4.08 14.03
C GLU A 196 12.21 5.60 14.10
N ILE A 197 11.39 6.35 13.37
CA ILE A 197 11.36 7.82 13.42
C ILE A 197 10.36 8.23 14.49
N LYS A 198 10.83 8.90 15.53
CA LYS A 198 10.00 9.40 16.63
C LYS A 198 9.29 10.72 16.24
N PRO A 199 8.25 11.14 16.99
CA PRO A 199 7.53 12.40 16.71
C PRO A 199 8.43 13.65 16.67
N ASP A 200 9.51 13.67 17.44
CA ASP A 200 10.51 14.74 17.46
C ASP A 200 11.53 14.68 16.31
N GLY A 201 11.42 13.68 15.43
CA GLY A 201 12.33 13.43 14.31
C GLY A 201 13.56 12.61 14.66
N THR A 202 13.75 12.20 15.92
CA THR A 202 14.85 11.31 16.32
C THR A 202 14.71 9.95 15.66
N ILE A 203 15.81 9.38 15.16
CA ILE A 203 15.86 8.06 14.57
C ILE A 203 16.50 7.08 15.56
N VAL A 204 15.76 6.04 15.93
CA VAL A 204 16.18 5.00 16.85
C VAL A 204 16.37 3.69 16.11
N ASP A 205 17.53 3.05 16.29
CA ASP A 205 17.77 1.68 15.83
C ASP A 205 17.09 0.71 16.80
N THR A 206 16.12 -0.04 16.28
CA THR A 206 15.33 -0.99 17.08
C THR A 206 15.93 -2.39 17.11
N GLY A 207 16.93 -2.69 16.28
CA GLY A 207 17.46 -4.02 16.05
C GLY A 207 16.48 -4.98 15.35
N ARG A 208 15.31 -4.53 14.92
CA ARG A 208 14.25 -5.36 14.33
C ARG A 208 14.41 -5.49 12.82
N LYS A 209 13.83 -6.53 12.26
CA LYS A 209 13.72 -6.71 10.80
C LYS A 209 12.52 -5.93 10.28
N SER A 210 12.65 -5.42 9.03
CA SER A 210 11.58 -4.64 8.37
C SER A 210 10.83 -5.45 7.32
N TYR A 211 11.39 -6.55 6.82
CA TYR A 211 10.84 -7.37 5.73
C TYR A 211 10.87 -8.86 6.07
N PHE A 212 10.04 -9.62 5.37
CA PHE A 212 9.97 -11.09 5.49
C PHE A 212 11.29 -11.78 5.10
N ALA A 213 11.50 -12.97 5.61
CA ALA A 213 12.72 -13.75 5.42
C ALA A 213 12.91 -14.15 3.94
N GLY A 214 14.17 -14.23 3.51
CA GLY A 214 14.55 -14.63 2.15
C GLY A 214 14.58 -13.49 1.13
N SER A 215 14.21 -12.27 1.52
CA SER A 215 14.43 -11.08 0.69
C SER A 215 15.76 -10.42 1.03
N LYS A 216 16.43 -9.82 0.03
CA LYS A 216 17.63 -8.98 0.27
C LYS A 216 17.32 -7.78 1.15
N GLU A 217 16.06 -7.35 1.16
CA GLU A 217 15.55 -6.27 1.98
C GLU A 217 15.40 -6.64 3.45
N ALA A 218 15.36 -7.93 3.80
CA ALA A 218 15.29 -8.39 5.19
C ALA A 218 16.47 -7.89 6.04
N ASP A 219 17.64 -7.71 5.41
CA ASP A 219 18.86 -7.25 6.08
C ASP A 219 19.01 -5.71 6.01
N GLN A 220 18.11 -5.01 5.29
CA GLN A 220 18.15 -3.56 5.19
C GLN A 220 17.35 -2.91 6.33
N LYS A 221 17.97 -1.97 7.03
CA LYS A 221 17.28 -1.16 8.03
C LYS A 221 16.44 -0.08 7.34
N THR A 222 15.14 -0.31 7.26
CA THR A 222 14.19 0.68 6.76
C THR A 222 13.74 1.58 7.89
N ALA A 223 13.75 2.89 7.65
CA ALA A 223 13.24 3.88 8.60
C ALA A 223 11.75 4.16 8.36
N ALA A 224 10.96 4.16 9.42
CA ALA A 224 9.54 4.47 9.35
C ALA A 224 9.02 5.15 10.63
N ALA A 225 8.03 6.01 10.46
CA ALA A 225 7.31 6.65 11.55
C ALA A 225 6.07 5.82 11.91
N THR A 226 6.25 4.77 12.71
CA THR A 226 5.18 3.84 13.10
C THR A 226 4.06 4.55 13.86
N TRP A 227 4.36 5.63 14.59
CA TRP A 227 3.36 6.45 15.27
C TRP A 227 2.38 7.14 14.30
N GLU A 228 2.86 7.58 13.12
CA GLU A 228 1.98 8.12 12.06
C GLU A 228 1.07 7.02 11.49
N MET A 229 1.62 5.82 11.29
CA MET A 229 0.84 4.66 10.83
C MET A 229 -0.25 4.30 11.82
N ASN A 230 0.05 4.30 13.12
CA ASN A 230 -0.93 4.00 14.16
C ASN A 230 -2.10 5.00 14.14
N ILE A 231 -1.84 6.28 13.94
CA ILE A 231 -2.89 7.31 13.82
C ILE A 231 -3.85 6.99 12.67
N VAL A 232 -3.35 6.68 11.49
CA VAL A 232 -4.23 6.40 10.33
C VAL A 232 -4.92 5.05 10.44
N TYR A 233 -4.33 4.05 11.10
CA TYR A 233 -5.01 2.79 11.40
C TYR A 233 -6.19 3.01 12.37
N GLU A 234 -6.05 3.88 13.37
CA GLU A 234 -7.14 4.29 14.24
C GLU A 234 -8.26 5.00 13.46
N TYR A 235 -7.94 5.80 12.44
CA TYR A 235 -8.95 6.39 11.57
C TYR A 235 -9.69 5.33 10.76
N ALA A 236 -8.97 4.36 10.19
CA ALA A 236 -9.59 3.24 9.48
C ALA A 236 -10.52 2.44 10.41
N ARG A 237 -10.11 2.17 11.66
CA ARG A 237 -10.93 1.47 12.65
C ARG A 237 -12.18 2.26 12.98
N LYS A 238 -12.06 3.55 13.33
CA LYS A 238 -13.22 4.40 13.65
C LYS A 238 -14.21 4.48 12.48
N TYR A 239 -13.71 4.57 11.25
CA TYR A 239 -14.55 4.55 10.07
C TYR A 239 -15.28 3.21 9.94
N ALA A 240 -14.57 2.11 10.08
CA ALA A 240 -15.10 0.75 9.99
C ALA A 240 -16.21 0.49 11.04
N ASP A 241 -15.99 0.91 12.29
CA ASP A 241 -16.94 0.76 13.41
C ASP A 241 -18.31 1.41 13.12
N THR A 242 -18.33 2.50 12.33
CA THR A 242 -19.55 3.26 12.00
C THR A 242 -20.19 2.89 10.67
N HIS A 243 -19.51 2.06 9.82
CA HIS A 243 -19.94 1.75 8.46
C HIS A 243 -20.15 0.25 8.18
N ASN A 244 -20.36 -0.54 9.25
CA ASN A 244 -20.55 -1.99 9.15
C ASN A 244 -19.41 -2.69 8.37
N ILE A 245 -18.17 -2.31 8.66
CA ILE A 245 -16.95 -2.88 8.11
C ILE A 245 -16.18 -3.52 9.26
N ARG A 246 -15.68 -4.73 9.05
CA ARG A 246 -14.84 -5.44 10.01
C ARG A 246 -13.43 -5.52 9.45
N ILE A 247 -12.48 -4.97 10.18
CA ILE A 247 -11.05 -5.05 9.86
C ILE A 247 -10.36 -5.79 10.99
N TYR A 248 -9.72 -6.91 10.67
CA TYR A 248 -9.03 -7.76 11.60
C TYR A 248 -7.53 -7.77 11.36
N ASN A 249 -6.76 -7.84 12.43
CA ASN A 249 -5.32 -8.09 12.37
C ASN A 249 -5.06 -9.59 12.52
N ALA A 250 -4.82 -10.28 11.41
CA ALA A 250 -4.43 -11.69 11.36
C ALA A 250 -2.90 -11.85 11.22
N THR A 251 -2.11 -10.80 11.47
CA THR A 251 -0.65 -10.84 11.47
C THR A 251 -0.13 -11.70 12.62
N ARG A 252 0.78 -12.62 12.33
CA ARG A 252 1.42 -13.47 13.36
C ARG A 252 2.38 -12.65 14.20
N GLY A 253 1.93 -12.19 15.38
CA GLY A 253 2.71 -11.28 16.25
C GLY A 253 2.70 -9.83 15.77
N GLY A 254 3.85 -9.13 15.84
CA GLY A 254 3.96 -7.71 15.49
C GLY A 254 3.34 -6.76 16.53
N TYR A 255 3.23 -5.48 16.15
CA TYR A 255 2.83 -4.37 17.03
C TYR A 255 1.65 -3.56 16.49
N LEU A 256 0.92 -4.08 15.52
CA LEU A 256 -0.32 -3.47 15.03
C LEU A 256 -1.47 -3.80 15.98
N GLU A 257 -1.91 -2.82 16.78
CA GLU A 257 -2.96 -3.01 17.79
C GLU A 257 -4.25 -2.21 17.50
N ALA A 258 -4.30 -1.47 16.41
CA ALA A 258 -5.47 -0.67 16.05
C ALA A 258 -6.70 -1.52 15.69
N PHE A 259 -6.51 -2.78 15.29
CA PHE A 259 -7.58 -3.70 14.88
C PHE A 259 -7.61 -4.94 15.78
N GLU A 260 -8.79 -5.52 15.95
CA GLU A 260 -8.99 -6.78 16.67
C GLU A 260 -8.08 -7.87 16.08
N ARG A 261 -7.36 -8.57 16.99
CA ARG A 261 -6.51 -9.69 16.59
C ARG A 261 -7.31 -10.97 16.45
N VAL A 262 -7.05 -11.67 15.35
CA VAL A 262 -7.58 -13.01 15.09
C VAL A 262 -6.44 -13.96 14.71
N ASP A 263 -6.59 -15.22 15.05
CA ASP A 263 -5.63 -16.23 14.62
C ASP A 263 -5.88 -16.59 13.16
N PHE A 264 -4.85 -16.40 12.32
CA PHE A 264 -4.91 -16.71 10.89
C PHE A 264 -5.32 -18.16 10.62
N ASP A 265 -4.83 -19.12 11.43
CA ASP A 265 -5.07 -20.54 11.21
C ASP A 265 -6.55 -20.93 11.44
N THR A 266 -7.30 -20.13 12.20
CA THR A 266 -8.75 -20.38 12.43
C THR A 266 -9.64 -19.91 11.27
N LEU A 267 -9.13 -19.09 10.35
CA LEU A 267 -9.93 -18.52 9.26
C LEU A 267 -10.29 -19.52 8.15
N PHE A 268 -9.70 -20.71 8.18
CA PHE A 268 -9.81 -21.72 7.11
C PHE A 268 -10.27 -23.08 7.60
N GLN A 269 -10.65 -23.16 8.86
CA GLN A 269 -11.23 -24.36 9.48
C GLN A 269 -12.67 -24.59 9.08
#